data_0ebeb92ee42b15205d2a21e031a9b14a
#
_entry.id   0ebeb92ee42b15205d2a21e031a9b14a
#
_cell.length_a   1.000
_cell.length_b   1.000
_cell.length_c   1.000
_cell.angle_alpha   90.00
_cell.angle_beta   90.00
_cell.angle_gamma   90.00
#
_symmetry.space_group_name_H-M   'P 1'
#
loop_
_entity.id
_entity.type
_entity.pdbx_description
1 polymer ?
#
loop_
_entity_poly.entity_id
_entity_poly.type
_entity_poly.pdbx_seq_one_letter_code
_entity_poly.pdbx_strand_id
1 'polypeptide(L)'
;MDIGLIGFGGVGKAFIKLLIEKEDKLKEKALNLKVKYIIKSDGGIYKKEGINLKEIVKQDYNLKDLDFKEDININTIIKNNDIDTLVELTSTNIESGEPGLTHIMLALKNGINVVTGNKGPIILKYKYLKEIADRKNVKLGIGCTTGGALPSVGVGSFDIAGSDILSIEGILNGTSNFILSQMYEEEIEYENALNKAISLGIAEANYKLDVEGFDTAAKVLILANVLMNADLTLKDIEIDGINCLKKDSILEEKYKGNKIKLIGKVYRENDKIRAYVRAESVNSEHPLYFVDKKNKGVYYKTDTLGDISIIGGASGTINAAASILRDIININIL
;
A
#
# COMPACT_ATOMS: atom_id res chain seq x y z
N MET A 1 -13.79 18.96 4.85
CA MET A 1 -13.05 18.39 3.71
C MET A 1 -14.01 17.55 2.88
N ASP A 2 -14.17 17.90 1.63
CA ASP A 2 -15.05 17.23 0.69
C ASP A 2 -14.28 16.20 -0.12
N ILE A 3 -14.82 14.98 -0.21
CA ILE A 3 -14.13 13.80 -0.75
C ILE A 3 -14.89 13.26 -1.97
N GLY A 4 -14.14 12.94 -3.04
CA GLY A 4 -14.59 12.06 -4.11
C GLY A 4 -13.94 10.68 -3.97
N LEU A 5 -14.73 9.61 -4.01
CA LEU A 5 -14.26 8.23 -3.98
C LEU A 5 -14.45 7.59 -5.36
N ILE A 6 -13.34 7.17 -5.99
CA ILE A 6 -13.36 6.36 -7.22
C ILE A 6 -12.79 4.98 -6.91
N GLY A 7 -13.54 3.94 -7.26
CA GLY A 7 -13.23 2.56 -6.91
C GLY A 7 -14.00 2.09 -5.67
N PHE A 8 -15.16 1.47 -5.89
CA PHE A 8 -16.08 1.03 -4.84
C PHE A 8 -16.09 -0.50 -4.69
N GLY A 9 -14.89 -1.09 -4.69
CA GLY A 9 -14.64 -2.50 -4.37
C GLY A 9 -14.52 -2.74 -2.86
N GLY A 10 -13.83 -3.81 -2.47
CA GLY A 10 -13.66 -4.20 -1.06
C GLY A 10 -13.08 -3.10 -0.17
N VAL A 11 -12.00 -2.42 -0.62
CA VAL A 11 -11.37 -1.33 0.14
C VAL A 11 -12.27 -0.10 0.20
N GLY A 12 -12.93 0.27 -0.90
CA GLY A 12 -13.87 1.41 -0.93
C GLY A 12 -15.05 1.22 0.01
N LYS A 13 -15.65 0.02 0.04
CA LYS A 13 -16.72 -0.33 0.99
C LYS A 13 -16.24 -0.29 2.44
N ALA A 14 -15.04 -0.84 2.71
CA ALA A 14 -14.43 -0.80 4.03
C ALA A 14 -14.11 0.64 4.47
N PHE A 15 -13.72 1.52 3.55
CA PHE A 15 -13.48 2.93 3.83
C PHE A 15 -14.76 3.65 4.24
N ILE A 16 -15.88 3.44 3.54
CA ILE A 16 -17.19 4.01 3.93
C ILE A 16 -17.58 3.54 5.34
N LYS A 17 -17.46 2.23 5.62
CA LYS A 17 -17.74 1.67 6.94
C LYS A 17 -16.87 2.32 8.03
N LEU A 18 -15.57 2.44 7.75
CA LEU A 18 -14.62 3.06 8.68
C LEU A 18 -14.94 4.53 8.97
N LEU A 19 -15.37 5.31 7.97
CA LEU A 19 -15.78 6.70 8.16
C LEU A 19 -16.96 6.81 9.12
N ILE A 20 -17.94 5.92 9.01
CA ILE A 20 -19.08 5.87 9.93
C ILE A 20 -18.63 5.52 11.35
N GLU A 21 -17.80 4.48 11.50
CA GLU A 21 -17.30 4.01 12.80
C GLU A 21 -16.39 5.02 13.52
N LYS A 22 -15.71 5.89 12.77
CA LYS A 22 -14.78 6.88 13.30
C LYS A 22 -15.32 8.29 13.29
N GLU A 23 -16.59 8.51 12.93
CA GLU A 23 -17.20 9.84 12.76
C GLU A 23 -16.96 10.74 13.96
N ASP A 24 -17.22 10.27 15.17
CA ASP A 24 -17.07 11.08 16.40
C ASP A 24 -15.60 11.44 16.66
N LYS A 25 -14.69 10.47 16.51
CA LYS A 25 -13.24 10.71 16.69
C LYS A 25 -12.67 11.68 15.64
N LEU A 26 -13.22 11.70 14.45
CA LEU A 26 -12.83 12.65 13.42
C LEU A 26 -13.34 14.06 13.75
N LYS A 27 -14.57 14.19 14.27
CA LYS A 27 -15.12 15.46 14.74
C LYS A 27 -14.34 16.04 15.92
N GLU A 28 -13.91 15.21 16.88
CA GLU A 28 -13.04 15.61 17.99
C GLU A 28 -11.72 16.24 17.51
N LYS A 29 -11.22 15.81 16.34
CA LYS A 29 -10.03 16.37 15.67
C LYS A 29 -10.36 17.55 14.73
N ALA A 30 -11.56 18.10 14.78
CA ALA A 30 -12.07 19.12 13.87
C ALA A 30 -12.06 18.69 12.38
N LEU A 31 -12.05 17.39 12.11
CA LEU A 31 -12.09 16.81 10.77
C LEU A 31 -13.52 16.40 10.41
N ASN A 32 -14.21 17.24 9.66
CA ASN A 32 -15.50 16.90 9.08
C ASN A 32 -15.31 16.41 7.65
N LEU A 33 -15.29 15.09 7.46
CA LEU A 33 -15.11 14.45 6.16
C LEU A 33 -16.48 14.20 5.52
N LYS A 34 -16.68 14.73 4.33
CA LYS A 34 -17.93 14.65 3.59
C LYS A 34 -17.69 13.99 2.22
N VAL A 35 -18.23 12.79 2.01
CA VAL A 35 -18.14 12.09 0.72
C VAL A 35 -19.23 12.61 -0.20
N LYS A 36 -18.86 13.28 -1.28
CA LYS A 36 -19.77 13.83 -2.28
C LYS A 36 -19.98 12.92 -3.49
N TYR A 37 -18.95 12.15 -3.84
CA TYR A 37 -18.98 11.21 -4.96
C TYR A 37 -18.60 9.82 -4.53
N ILE A 38 -19.31 8.81 -5.02
CA ILE A 38 -18.90 7.41 -5.03
C ILE A 38 -19.04 6.90 -6.45
N ILE A 39 -17.92 6.56 -7.10
CA ILE A 39 -17.84 6.22 -8.52
C ILE A 39 -17.31 4.80 -8.70
N LYS A 40 -17.96 4.06 -9.59
CA LYS A 40 -17.56 2.75 -10.11
C LYS A 40 -17.25 2.86 -11.60
N SER A 41 -16.90 1.73 -12.22
CA SER A 41 -16.59 1.64 -13.64
C SER A 41 -17.82 1.95 -14.55
N ASP A 42 -19.02 1.70 -14.06
CA ASP A 42 -20.30 1.84 -14.78
C ASP A 42 -21.09 3.12 -14.40
N GLY A 43 -20.50 4.03 -13.60
CA GLY A 43 -21.16 5.26 -13.17
C GLY A 43 -20.98 5.52 -11.67
N GLY A 44 -21.84 6.36 -11.11
CA GLY A 44 -21.72 6.71 -9.70
C GLY A 44 -22.91 7.45 -9.14
N ILE A 45 -22.77 7.90 -7.91
CA ILE A 45 -23.70 8.80 -7.22
C ILE A 45 -22.99 10.09 -6.84
N TYR A 46 -23.72 11.18 -6.88
CA TYR A 46 -23.27 12.51 -6.48
C TYR A 46 -24.30 13.21 -5.62
N LYS A 47 -23.88 13.78 -4.52
CA LYS A 47 -24.71 14.66 -3.68
C LYS A 47 -23.87 15.86 -3.23
N LYS A 48 -24.29 17.06 -3.60
CA LYS A 48 -23.61 18.32 -3.26
C LYS A 48 -23.41 18.49 -1.75
N GLU A 49 -24.42 18.15 -0.96
CA GLU A 49 -24.40 18.27 0.51
C GLU A 49 -23.72 17.08 1.21
N GLY A 50 -23.22 16.12 0.44
CA GLY A 50 -22.64 14.87 0.91
C GLY A 50 -23.63 13.70 0.89
N ILE A 51 -23.09 12.51 0.66
CA ILE A 51 -23.84 11.26 0.62
C ILE A 51 -24.07 10.76 2.05
N ASN A 52 -25.30 10.30 2.33
CA ASN A 52 -25.60 9.63 3.58
C ASN A 52 -24.94 8.23 3.60
N LEU A 53 -23.78 8.12 4.25
CA LEU A 53 -23.01 6.87 4.27
C LEU A 53 -23.74 5.73 4.97
N LYS A 54 -24.58 6.02 5.97
CA LYS A 54 -25.37 4.99 6.69
C LYS A 54 -26.42 4.38 5.76
N GLU A 55 -26.96 5.14 4.83
CA GLU A 55 -27.90 4.66 3.81
C GLU A 55 -27.19 3.71 2.82
N ILE A 56 -25.94 4.03 2.40
CA ILE A 56 -25.13 3.13 1.56
C ILE A 56 -24.97 1.76 2.20
N VAL A 57 -24.65 1.72 3.50
CA VAL A 57 -24.49 0.45 4.23
C VAL A 57 -25.82 -0.27 4.38
N LYS A 58 -26.92 0.44 4.64
CA LYS A 58 -28.27 -0.12 4.75
C LYS A 58 -28.74 -0.80 3.45
N GLN A 59 -28.33 -0.26 2.29
CA GLN A 59 -28.59 -0.82 0.96
C GLN A 59 -27.55 -1.86 0.53
N ASP A 60 -26.84 -2.46 1.48
CA ASP A 60 -25.77 -3.45 1.22
C ASP A 60 -24.76 -2.99 0.14
N TYR A 61 -24.42 -1.70 0.16
CA TYR A 61 -23.50 -1.05 -0.81
C TYR A 61 -23.98 -1.10 -2.28
N ASN A 62 -25.27 -1.33 -2.52
CA ASN A 62 -25.85 -1.27 -3.87
C ASN A 62 -26.16 0.20 -4.25
N LEU A 63 -25.27 0.82 -5.01
CA LEU A 63 -25.45 2.21 -5.44
C LEU A 63 -26.64 2.40 -6.41
N LYS A 64 -27.07 1.33 -7.10
CA LYS A 64 -28.19 1.41 -8.07
C LYS A 64 -29.55 1.62 -7.39
N ASP A 65 -29.66 1.31 -6.12
CA ASP A 65 -30.86 1.58 -5.31
C ASP A 65 -30.91 3.04 -4.80
N LEU A 66 -29.90 3.83 -5.15
CA LEU A 66 -29.78 5.25 -4.85
C LEU A 66 -29.80 6.05 -6.17
N ASP A 67 -29.62 7.35 -6.12
CA ASP A 67 -29.61 8.22 -7.31
C ASP A 67 -28.35 7.99 -8.18
N PHE A 68 -28.21 6.74 -8.70
CA PHE A 68 -27.10 6.31 -9.54
C PHE A 68 -27.27 6.82 -10.97
N LYS A 69 -26.17 7.34 -11.55
CA LYS A 69 -26.11 7.83 -12.92
C LYS A 69 -24.86 7.30 -13.63
N GLU A 70 -25.04 6.84 -14.86
CA GLU A 70 -23.96 6.25 -15.67
C GLU A 70 -22.95 7.28 -16.19
N ASP A 71 -23.34 8.55 -16.27
CA ASP A 71 -22.49 9.64 -16.74
C ASP A 71 -21.61 10.27 -15.65
N ILE A 72 -21.77 9.86 -14.37
CA ILE A 72 -20.92 10.31 -13.27
C ILE A 72 -19.57 9.60 -13.31
N ASN A 73 -18.52 10.34 -13.58
CA ASN A 73 -17.13 9.86 -13.70
C ASN A 73 -16.14 10.95 -13.26
N ILE A 74 -14.83 10.72 -13.46
CA ILE A 74 -13.79 11.68 -13.08
C ILE A 74 -13.99 13.07 -13.72
N ASN A 75 -14.48 13.15 -14.98
CA ASN A 75 -14.72 14.44 -15.64
C ASN A 75 -15.85 15.22 -14.97
N THR A 76 -16.82 14.55 -14.37
CA THR A 76 -17.86 15.18 -13.57
C THR A 76 -17.26 15.88 -12.34
N ILE A 77 -16.34 15.20 -11.63
CA ILE A 77 -15.59 15.79 -10.51
C ILE A 77 -14.82 17.03 -10.97
N ILE A 78 -14.05 16.90 -12.05
CA ILE A 78 -13.23 18.00 -12.58
C ILE A 78 -14.08 19.19 -13.02
N LYS A 79 -15.20 18.93 -13.67
CA LYS A 79 -16.13 19.98 -14.12
C LYS A 79 -16.76 20.73 -12.94
N ASN A 80 -17.20 20.02 -11.93
CA ASN A 80 -17.84 20.63 -10.75
C ASN A 80 -16.83 21.30 -9.83
N ASN A 81 -15.59 20.79 -9.76
CA ASN A 81 -14.47 21.29 -8.95
C ASN A 81 -14.88 21.59 -7.49
N ASP A 82 -15.58 20.63 -6.87
CA ASP A 82 -16.25 20.81 -5.58
C ASP A 82 -15.81 19.79 -4.51
N ILE A 83 -14.62 19.21 -4.69
CA ILE A 83 -13.97 18.36 -3.68
C ILE A 83 -12.55 18.84 -3.36
N ASP A 84 -12.10 18.57 -2.14
CA ASP A 84 -10.74 18.87 -1.68
C ASP A 84 -9.77 17.71 -1.96
N THR A 85 -10.28 16.48 -1.89
CA THR A 85 -9.46 15.25 -1.99
C THR A 85 -10.17 14.17 -2.80
N LEU A 86 -9.46 13.61 -3.75
CA LEU A 86 -9.82 12.38 -4.45
C LEU A 86 -9.22 11.17 -3.74
N VAL A 87 -10.04 10.20 -3.39
CA VAL A 87 -9.65 8.87 -2.94
C VAL A 87 -9.74 7.91 -4.12
N GLU A 88 -8.60 7.45 -4.64
CA GLU A 88 -8.49 6.59 -5.82
C GLU A 88 -8.18 5.15 -5.39
N LEU A 89 -9.13 4.24 -5.61
CA LEU A 89 -9.10 2.83 -5.18
C LEU A 89 -9.51 1.86 -6.30
N THR A 90 -9.29 2.23 -7.55
CA THR A 90 -9.53 1.31 -8.67
C THR A 90 -8.54 0.15 -8.67
N SER A 91 -8.82 -0.88 -9.45
CA SER A 91 -7.95 -2.05 -9.56
C SER A 91 -6.57 -1.68 -10.07
N THR A 92 -5.54 -2.27 -9.45
CA THR A 92 -4.15 -2.05 -9.84
C THR A 92 -3.85 -2.69 -11.21
N ASN A 93 -3.33 -1.89 -12.13
CA ASN A 93 -2.72 -2.34 -13.37
C ASN A 93 -1.27 -1.85 -13.40
N ILE A 94 -0.31 -2.78 -13.32
CA ILE A 94 1.12 -2.47 -13.27
C ILE A 94 1.74 -2.21 -14.63
N GLU A 95 1.03 -2.52 -15.72
CA GLU A 95 1.52 -2.32 -17.10
C GLU A 95 1.18 -0.92 -17.62
N SER A 96 -0.08 -0.49 -17.43
CA SER A 96 -0.56 0.80 -17.93
C SER A 96 -0.78 1.86 -16.84
N GLY A 97 -1.02 1.43 -15.62
CA GLY A 97 -1.45 2.28 -14.51
C GLY A 97 -2.94 2.68 -14.58
N GLU A 98 -3.64 2.33 -15.67
CA GLU A 98 -5.00 2.79 -15.92
C GLU A 98 -6.07 1.92 -15.22
N PRO A 99 -7.20 2.52 -14.88
CA PRO A 99 -7.61 3.92 -15.08
C PRO A 99 -7.08 4.89 -13.99
N GLY A 100 -6.41 4.36 -12.96
CA GLY A 100 -5.94 5.12 -11.79
C GLY A 100 -4.99 6.24 -12.16
N LEU A 101 -4.08 6.04 -13.13
CA LEU A 101 -3.13 7.05 -13.58
C LEU A 101 -3.84 8.30 -14.13
N THR A 102 -4.82 8.09 -15.00
CA THR A 102 -5.64 9.19 -15.54
C THR A 102 -6.41 9.90 -14.43
N HIS A 103 -7.03 9.19 -13.49
CA HIS A 103 -7.76 9.76 -12.37
C HIS A 103 -6.87 10.66 -11.50
N ILE A 104 -5.72 10.14 -11.07
CA ILE A 104 -4.76 10.85 -10.23
C ILE A 104 -4.22 12.08 -10.97
N MET A 105 -3.79 11.91 -12.22
CA MET A 105 -3.24 13.00 -13.01
C MET A 105 -4.25 14.16 -13.21
N LEU A 106 -5.50 13.85 -13.53
CA LEU A 106 -6.54 14.85 -13.71
C LEU A 106 -6.84 15.59 -12.40
N ALA A 107 -6.97 14.87 -11.29
CA ALA A 107 -7.19 15.48 -9.98
C ALA A 107 -6.07 16.44 -9.59
N LEU A 108 -4.81 15.98 -9.63
CA LEU A 108 -3.65 16.80 -9.29
C LEU A 108 -3.53 18.04 -10.18
N LYS A 109 -3.73 17.92 -11.50
CA LYS A 109 -3.71 19.05 -12.44
C LYS A 109 -4.77 20.11 -12.14
N ASN A 110 -5.87 19.71 -11.53
CA ASN A 110 -6.98 20.61 -11.17
C ASN A 110 -6.92 21.09 -9.71
N GLY A 111 -5.81 20.90 -9.02
CA GLY A 111 -5.63 21.40 -7.66
C GLY A 111 -6.34 20.58 -6.59
N ILE A 112 -6.65 19.32 -6.86
CA ILE A 112 -7.31 18.39 -5.95
C ILE A 112 -6.25 17.47 -5.34
N ASN A 113 -6.19 17.35 -4.00
CA ASN A 113 -5.35 16.38 -3.33
C ASN A 113 -5.74 14.95 -3.72
N VAL A 114 -4.80 14.04 -3.70
CA VAL A 114 -5.07 12.63 -4.00
C VAL A 114 -4.56 11.73 -2.89
N VAL A 115 -5.36 10.75 -2.50
CA VAL A 115 -4.95 9.61 -1.68
C VAL A 115 -5.26 8.34 -2.45
N THR A 116 -4.26 7.48 -2.65
CA THR A 116 -4.46 6.26 -3.43
C THR A 116 -3.94 5.00 -2.74
N GLY A 117 -4.68 3.89 -2.94
CA GLY A 117 -4.22 2.54 -2.65
C GLY A 117 -3.74 1.79 -3.90
N ASN A 118 -3.81 2.40 -5.07
CA ASN A 118 -3.46 1.79 -6.34
C ASN A 118 -1.96 1.90 -6.61
N LYS A 119 -1.26 0.77 -6.62
CA LYS A 119 0.19 0.70 -6.85
C LYS A 119 0.60 1.04 -8.28
N GLY A 120 -0.22 0.70 -9.28
CA GLY A 120 0.14 0.83 -10.69
C GLY A 120 0.62 2.22 -11.10
N PRO A 121 -0.17 3.30 -10.89
CA PRO A 121 0.26 4.66 -11.18
C PRO A 121 1.55 5.07 -10.47
N ILE A 122 1.74 4.62 -9.23
CA ILE A 122 2.89 4.99 -8.40
C ILE A 122 4.17 4.28 -8.89
N ILE A 123 4.07 2.99 -9.22
CA ILE A 123 5.17 2.22 -9.82
C ILE A 123 5.64 2.86 -11.13
N LEU A 124 4.70 3.29 -11.97
CA LEU A 124 5.00 3.72 -13.33
C LEU A 124 5.38 5.19 -13.43
N LYS A 125 4.79 6.08 -12.60
CA LYS A 125 4.82 7.52 -12.83
C LYS A 125 4.93 8.37 -11.54
N TYR A 126 5.43 7.81 -10.43
CA TYR A 126 5.50 8.55 -9.16
C TYR A 126 6.13 9.94 -9.29
N LYS A 127 7.33 10.01 -9.86
CA LYS A 127 8.06 11.27 -10.03
C LYS A 127 7.25 12.32 -10.79
N TYR A 128 6.66 11.93 -11.91
CA TYR A 128 5.81 12.82 -12.70
C TYR A 128 4.57 13.29 -11.95
N LEU A 129 3.88 12.38 -11.23
CA LEU A 129 2.71 12.71 -10.42
C LEU A 129 3.08 13.64 -9.26
N LYS A 130 4.23 13.40 -8.61
CA LYS A 130 4.76 14.24 -7.54
C LYS A 130 5.10 15.66 -8.05
N GLU A 131 5.73 15.78 -9.21
CA GLU A 131 5.99 17.07 -9.84
C GLU A 131 4.73 17.87 -10.16
N ILE A 132 3.65 17.20 -10.57
CA ILE A 132 2.35 17.87 -10.77
C ILE A 132 1.80 18.34 -9.42
N ALA A 133 1.82 17.48 -8.41
CA ALA A 133 1.33 17.81 -7.08
C ALA A 133 2.05 19.03 -6.51
N ASP A 134 3.39 19.06 -6.60
CA ASP A 134 4.22 20.16 -6.10
C ASP A 134 3.92 21.48 -6.83
N ARG A 135 3.85 21.44 -8.17
CA ARG A 135 3.52 22.63 -8.98
C ARG A 135 2.12 23.17 -8.69
N LYS A 136 1.19 22.34 -8.29
CA LYS A 136 -0.19 22.71 -7.96
C LYS A 136 -0.41 22.97 -6.47
N ASN A 137 0.63 22.82 -5.65
CA ASN A 137 0.55 22.91 -4.20
C ASN A 137 -0.51 22.02 -3.58
N VAL A 138 -0.60 20.77 -4.07
CA VAL A 138 -1.48 19.72 -3.55
C VAL A 138 -0.67 18.52 -3.10
N LYS A 139 -1.29 17.63 -2.37
CA LYS A 139 -0.63 16.47 -1.76
C LYS A 139 -1.02 15.16 -2.47
N LEU A 140 -0.07 14.22 -2.51
CA LEU A 140 -0.27 12.87 -3.02
C LEU A 140 0.04 11.86 -1.90
N GLY A 141 -1.02 11.33 -1.26
CA GLY A 141 -0.94 10.30 -0.22
C GLY A 141 -0.90 8.90 -0.84
N ILE A 142 0.14 8.14 -0.54
CA ILE A 142 0.42 6.81 -1.11
C ILE A 142 0.75 5.76 -0.07
N GLY A 143 0.56 6.05 1.21
CA GLY A 143 0.98 5.19 2.33
C GLY A 143 0.36 3.78 2.31
N CYS A 144 -0.81 3.62 1.66
CA CYS A 144 -1.44 2.32 1.49
C CYS A 144 -0.70 1.40 0.49
N THR A 145 0.09 1.95 -0.44
CA THR A 145 0.64 1.21 -1.58
C THR A 145 1.78 0.26 -1.24
N THR A 146 2.46 0.42 -0.12
CA THR A 146 3.65 -0.37 0.25
C THR A 146 3.39 -1.41 1.34
N GLY A 147 2.80 -1.02 2.45
CA GLY A 147 2.64 -1.89 3.62
C GLY A 147 1.19 -2.21 4.00
N GLY A 148 0.20 -1.72 3.24
CA GLY A 148 -1.17 -1.69 3.72
C GLY A 148 -1.26 -0.82 4.98
N ALA A 149 -1.52 -1.40 6.16
CA ALA A 149 -1.54 -0.64 7.42
C ALA A 149 -0.15 -0.26 7.96
N LEU A 150 0.93 -0.96 7.56
CA LEU A 150 2.29 -0.62 8.00
C LEU A 150 2.71 0.75 7.42
N PRO A 151 3.09 1.73 8.27
CA PRO A 151 3.36 3.10 7.82
C PRO A 151 4.75 3.29 7.19
N SER A 152 5.18 2.39 6.30
CA SER A 152 6.54 2.38 5.75
C SER A 152 6.88 3.68 5.02
N VAL A 153 6.04 4.16 4.11
CA VAL A 153 6.28 5.46 3.44
C VAL A 153 6.23 6.62 4.44
N GLY A 154 5.25 6.60 5.37
CA GLY A 154 5.08 7.68 6.34
C GLY A 154 6.32 7.85 7.23
N VAL A 155 6.81 6.76 7.83
CA VAL A 155 8.04 6.81 8.67
C VAL A 155 9.23 7.33 7.86
N GLY A 156 9.45 6.80 6.66
CA GLY A 156 10.55 7.27 5.81
C GLY A 156 10.44 8.74 5.38
N SER A 157 9.21 9.26 5.21
CA SER A 157 9.01 10.63 4.73
C SER A 157 8.96 11.68 5.84
N PHE A 158 8.47 11.32 7.04
CA PHE A 158 8.24 12.27 8.13
C PHE A 158 9.15 12.04 9.33
N ASP A 159 9.23 10.80 9.84
CA ASP A 159 9.98 10.52 11.05
C ASP A 159 11.51 10.44 10.80
N ILE A 160 11.92 10.11 9.56
CA ILE A 160 13.33 10.07 9.13
C ILE A 160 13.75 11.37 8.40
N ALA A 161 12.83 12.34 8.25
CA ALA A 161 13.11 13.58 7.53
C ALA A 161 14.35 14.32 8.09
N GLY A 162 15.25 14.74 7.20
CA GLY A 162 16.51 15.39 7.57
C GLY A 162 17.69 14.45 7.75
N SER A 163 17.47 13.12 7.67
CA SER A 163 18.53 12.11 7.64
C SER A 163 18.56 11.41 6.29
N ASP A 164 19.75 11.04 5.81
CA ASP A 164 19.89 10.27 4.59
C ASP A 164 19.62 8.78 4.86
N ILE A 165 18.74 8.19 4.07
CA ILE A 165 18.48 6.75 4.11
C ILE A 165 19.57 6.04 3.30
N LEU A 166 20.38 5.22 3.97
CA LEU A 166 21.46 4.44 3.38
C LEU A 166 20.94 3.12 2.79
N SER A 167 20.02 2.47 3.49
CA SER A 167 19.32 1.29 3.00
C SER A 167 17.94 1.13 3.63
N ILE A 168 17.06 0.42 2.92
CA ILE A 168 15.76 -0.03 3.40
C ILE A 168 15.69 -1.54 3.18
N GLU A 169 15.34 -2.29 4.21
CA GLU A 169 15.09 -3.72 4.12
C GLU A 169 13.67 -4.01 4.61
N GLY A 170 12.95 -4.90 3.94
CA GLY A 170 11.57 -5.17 4.33
C GLY A 170 11.10 -6.59 4.07
N ILE A 171 10.35 -7.12 5.05
CA ILE A 171 9.43 -8.23 4.87
C ILE A 171 8.08 -7.60 4.54
N LEU A 172 7.77 -7.47 3.24
CA LEU A 172 6.67 -6.65 2.76
C LEU A 172 5.44 -7.44 2.31
N ASN A 173 5.55 -8.78 2.29
CA ASN A 173 4.46 -9.67 1.90
C ASN A 173 4.13 -10.67 3.02
N GLY A 174 2.87 -10.67 3.47
CA GLY A 174 2.43 -11.52 4.58
C GLY A 174 2.25 -12.99 4.17
N THR A 175 1.92 -13.28 2.90
CA THR A 175 1.72 -14.63 2.39
C THR A 175 3.04 -15.40 2.35
N SER A 176 4.06 -14.82 1.70
CA SER A 176 5.39 -15.42 1.63
C SER A 176 6.02 -15.59 3.02
N ASN A 177 5.88 -14.59 3.89
CA ASN A 177 6.39 -14.68 5.27
C ASN A 177 5.67 -15.76 6.09
N PHE A 178 4.35 -15.93 5.91
CA PHE A 178 3.60 -17.00 6.56
C PHE A 178 4.09 -18.39 6.10
N ILE A 179 4.28 -18.59 4.79
CA ILE A 179 4.77 -19.85 4.22
C ILE A 179 6.14 -20.20 4.81
N LEU A 180 7.09 -19.26 4.79
CA LEU A 180 8.42 -19.46 5.37
C LEU A 180 8.38 -19.75 6.88
N SER A 181 7.48 -19.07 7.62
CA SER A 181 7.28 -19.34 9.05
C SER A 181 6.76 -20.75 9.29
N GLN A 182 5.83 -21.26 8.47
CA GLN A 182 5.30 -22.62 8.59
C GLN A 182 6.37 -23.67 8.23
N MET A 183 7.15 -23.46 7.17
CA MET A 183 8.28 -24.33 6.84
C MET A 183 9.29 -24.43 7.99
N TYR A 184 9.58 -23.31 8.66
CA TYR A 184 10.49 -23.24 9.80
C TYR A 184 9.93 -23.86 11.07
N GLU A 185 8.68 -23.53 11.44
CA GLU A 185 8.06 -23.95 12.71
C GLU A 185 7.68 -25.43 12.68
N GLU A 186 7.06 -25.90 11.59
CA GLU A 186 6.50 -27.25 11.46
C GLU A 186 7.42 -28.20 10.67
N GLU A 187 8.53 -27.71 10.15
CA GLU A 187 9.51 -28.51 9.39
C GLU A 187 8.88 -29.25 8.21
N ILE A 188 8.01 -28.55 7.47
CA ILE A 188 7.27 -29.08 6.33
C ILE A 188 7.81 -28.55 5.00
N GLU A 189 7.51 -29.26 3.91
CA GLU A 189 7.84 -28.84 2.55
C GLU A 189 7.06 -27.60 2.14
N TYR A 190 7.60 -26.84 1.19
CA TYR A 190 6.98 -25.62 0.63
C TYR A 190 5.53 -25.83 0.21
N GLU A 191 5.24 -26.92 -0.54
CA GLU A 191 3.89 -27.22 -1.02
C GLU A 191 2.88 -27.41 0.12
N ASN A 192 3.30 -28.04 1.22
CA ASN A 192 2.44 -28.24 2.39
C ASN A 192 2.15 -26.92 3.10
N ALA A 193 3.17 -26.04 3.23
CA ALA A 193 3.03 -24.71 3.81
C ALA A 193 2.14 -23.79 2.94
N LEU A 194 2.29 -23.85 1.61
CA LEU A 194 1.44 -23.15 0.65
C LEU A 194 -0.02 -23.60 0.74
N ASN A 195 -0.27 -24.92 0.73
CA ASN A 195 -1.62 -25.48 0.85
C ASN A 195 -2.29 -25.04 2.16
N LYS A 196 -1.52 -24.97 3.24
CA LYS A 196 -2.00 -24.45 4.54
C LYS A 196 -2.35 -22.95 4.43
N ALA A 197 -1.53 -22.15 3.77
CA ALA A 197 -1.81 -20.74 3.54
C ALA A 197 -3.10 -20.53 2.72
N ILE A 198 -3.34 -21.37 1.70
CA ILE A 198 -4.56 -21.36 0.88
C ILE A 198 -5.78 -21.74 1.75
N SER A 199 -5.71 -22.83 2.50
CA SER A 199 -6.82 -23.31 3.34
C SER A 199 -7.26 -22.31 4.41
N LEU A 200 -6.32 -21.49 4.89
CA LEU A 200 -6.56 -20.42 5.86
C LEU A 200 -6.98 -19.08 5.22
N GLY A 201 -7.10 -19.03 3.88
CA GLY A 201 -7.43 -17.79 3.16
C GLY A 201 -6.35 -16.71 3.26
N ILE A 202 -5.10 -17.10 3.57
CA ILE A 202 -3.93 -16.20 3.62
C ILE A 202 -3.35 -16.01 2.22
N ALA A 203 -3.24 -17.11 1.46
CA ALA A 203 -2.90 -17.10 0.04
C ALA A 203 -4.20 -17.03 -0.78
N GLU A 204 -4.32 -15.98 -1.59
CA GLU A 204 -5.44 -15.79 -2.51
C GLU A 204 -5.21 -16.59 -3.81
N ALA A 205 -6.23 -16.63 -4.69
CA ALA A 205 -6.12 -17.35 -5.97
C ALA A 205 -4.93 -16.89 -6.84
N ASN A 206 -4.49 -15.65 -6.67
CA ASN A 206 -3.35 -15.05 -7.39
C ASN A 206 -2.06 -15.01 -6.55
N TYR A 207 -1.84 -16.01 -5.70
CA TYR A 207 -0.68 -16.08 -4.79
C TYR A 207 0.69 -16.10 -5.49
N LYS A 208 0.74 -16.40 -6.79
CA LYS A 208 2.00 -16.47 -7.54
C LYS A 208 2.82 -15.20 -7.45
N LEU A 209 2.18 -14.04 -7.56
CA LEU A 209 2.87 -12.74 -7.42
C LEU A 209 3.51 -12.54 -6.03
N ASP A 210 2.92 -13.15 -5.00
CA ASP A 210 3.42 -13.11 -3.64
C ASP A 210 4.66 -13.99 -3.47
N VAL A 211 4.57 -15.27 -3.90
CA VAL A 211 5.63 -16.26 -3.67
C VAL A 211 6.79 -16.13 -4.67
N GLU A 212 6.55 -15.59 -5.85
CA GLU A 212 7.58 -15.27 -6.85
C GLU A 212 8.29 -13.93 -6.55
N GLY A 213 7.84 -13.18 -5.51
CA GLY A 213 8.49 -11.95 -5.04
C GLY A 213 8.06 -10.67 -5.75
N PHE A 214 7.19 -10.71 -6.76
CA PHE A 214 6.79 -9.53 -7.54
C PHE A 214 6.02 -8.49 -6.71
N ASP A 215 5.15 -8.90 -5.77
CA ASP A 215 4.46 -7.96 -4.88
C ASP A 215 5.45 -7.25 -3.95
N THR A 216 6.46 -7.98 -3.45
CA THR A 216 7.56 -7.40 -2.65
C THR A 216 8.39 -6.43 -3.50
N ALA A 217 8.74 -6.80 -4.74
CA ALA A 217 9.50 -5.94 -5.65
C ALA A 217 8.76 -4.64 -5.99
N ALA A 218 7.45 -4.71 -6.24
CA ALA A 218 6.63 -3.52 -6.45
C ALA A 218 6.68 -2.54 -5.25
N LYS A 219 6.66 -3.06 -4.03
CA LYS A 219 6.74 -2.24 -2.81
C LYS A 219 8.15 -1.69 -2.57
N VAL A 220 9.19 -2.48 -2.82
CA VAL A 220 10.59 -2.03 -2.77
C VAL A 220 10.82 -0.90 -3.77
N LEU A 221 10.31 -1.04 -4.99
CA LEU A 221 10.40 -0.01 -6.03
C LEU A 221 9.78 1.31 -5.56
N ILE A 222 8.58 1.24 -4.97
CA ILE A 222 7.92 2.43 -4.43
C ILE A 222 8.78 3.06 -3.33
N LEU A 223 9.28 2.27 -2.37
CA LEU A 223 10.14 2.79 -1.30
C LEU A 223 11.43 3.41 -1.84
N ALA A 224 12.07 2.78 -2.83
CA ALA A 224 13.26 3.31 -3.49
C ALA A 224 13.01 4.67 -4.15
N ASN A 225 11.97 4.74 -4.98
CA ASN A 225 11.67 5.94 -5.76
C ASN A 225 11.14 7.09 -4.89
N VAL A 226 10.35 6.76 -3.85
CA VAL A 226 9.74 7.76 -2.96
C VAL A 226 10.73 8.30 -1.93
N LEU A 227 11.48 7.40 -1.29
CA LEU A 227 12.30 7.76 -0.11
C LEU A 227 13.77 8.00 -0.44
N MET A 228 14.29 7.38 -1.51
CA MET A 228 15.70 7.53 -1.91
C MET A 228 15.86 8.23 -3.26
N ASN A 229 14.77 8.68 -3.87
CA ASN A 229 14.75 9.36 -5.19
C ASN A 229 15.48 8.57 -6.28
N ALA A 230 15.23 7.26 -6.35
CA ALA A 230 16.04 6.31 -7.11
C ALA A 230 15.79 6.33 -8.63
N ASP A 231 14.60 6.65 -9.08
CA ASP A 231 14.15 6.61 -10.49
C ASP A 231 14.30 5.20 -11.15
N LEU A 232 14.11 4.14 -10.36
CA LEU A 232 14.15 2.75 -10.80
C LEU A 232 12.83 2.33 -11.46
N THR A 233 12.89 1.23 -12.23
CA THR A 233 11.76 0.47 -12.78
C THR A 233 11.78 -0.96 -12.24
N LEU A 234 10.71 -1.73 -12.46
CA LEU A 234 10.70 -3.15 -12.06
C LEU A 234 11.79 -3.97 -12.75
N LYS A 235 12.27 -3.54 -13.91
CA LYS A 235 13.34 -4.22 -14.66
C LYS A 235 14.72 -4.06 -14.00
N ASP A 236 14.87 -3.07 -13.15
CA ASP A 236 16.12 -2.77 -12.44
C ASP A 236 16.22 -3.53 -11.10
N ILE A 237 15.21 -4.34 -10.77
CA ILE A 237 15.17 -5.12 -9.53
C ILE A 237 15.40 -6.60 -9.85
N GLU A 238 16.40 -7.19 -9.23
CA GLU A 238 16.62 -8.64 -9.24
C GLU A 238 15.56 -9.29 -8.34
N ILE A 239 14.80 -10.25 -8.87
CA ILE A 239 13.66 -10.84 -8.16
C ILE A 239 13.83 -12.37 -8.12
N ASP A 240 14.06 -12.89 -6.91
CA ASP A 240 14.04 -14.31 -6.59
C ASP A 240 12.97 -14.57 -5.54
N GLY A 241 12.00 -15.42 -5.89
CA GLY A 241 10.90 -15.81 -5.00
C GLY A 241 11.30 -16.89 -3.99
N ILE A 242 10.28 -17.45 -3.34
CA ILE A 242 10.42 -18.54 -2.38
C ILE A 242 9.95 -19.90 -2.92
N ASN A 243 9.39 -19.93 -4.12
CA ASN A 243 8.77 -21.12 -4.72
C ASN A 243 9.75 -22.25 -5.04
N CYS A 244 11.06 -21.99 -5.08
CA CYS A 244 12.10 -22.99 -5.30
C CYS A 244 12.81 -23.43 -3.98
N LEU A 245 12.41 -22.89 -2.83
CA LEU A 245 13.04 -23.22 -1.55
C LEU A 245 12.67 -24.62 -1.10
N LYS A 246 13.70 -25.36 -0.68
CA LYS A 246 13.56 -26.71 -0.12
C LYS A 246 13.52 -26.63 1.40
N LYS A 247 12.83 -27.59 2.02
CA LYS A 247 12.81 -27.77 3.46
C LYS A 247 14.21 -27.87 4.05
N ASP A 248 15.11 -28.64 3.41
CA ASP A 248 16.47 -28.85 3.90
C ASP A 248 17.23 -27.54 4.08
N SER A 249 17.10 -26.58 3.13
CA SER A 249 17.72 -25.26 3.25
C SER A 249 17.18 -24.48 4.46
N ILE A 250 15.88 -24.60 4.74
CA ILE A 250 15.28 -23.99 5.94
C ILE A 250 15.84 -24.61 7.22
N LEU A 251 15.97 -25.95 7.26
CA LEU A 251 16.49 -26.68 8.42
C LEU A 251 17.97 -26.41 8.67
N GLU A 252 18.78 -26.33 7.63
CA GLU A 252 20.21 -25.97 7.76
C GLU A 252 20.37 -24.60 8.45
N GLU A 253 19.59 -23.61 8.06
CA GLU A 253 19.63 -22.28 8.69
C GLU A 253 19.03 -22.31 10.10
N LYS A 254 17.97 -23.09 10.32
CA LYS A 254 17.39 -23.29 11.66
C LYS A 254 18.40 -23.87 12.65
N TYR A 255 19.19 -24.86 12.25
CA TYR A 255 20.27 -25.44 13.11
C TYR A 255 21.36 -24.43 13.46
N LYS A 256 21.60 -23.42 12.62
CA LYS A 256 22.51 -22.30 12.91
C LYS A 256 21.87 -21.21 13.78
N GLY A 257 20.59 -21.35 14.14
CA GLY A 257 19.82 -20.33 14.86
C GLY A 257 19.28 -19.19 13.97
N ASN A 258 19.35 -19.34 12.65
CA ASN A 258 18.90 -18.36 11.68
C ASN A 258 17.48 -18.67 11.19
N LYS A 259 16.87 -17.69 10.52
CA LYS A 259 15.59 -17.82 9.78
C LYS A 259 15.78 -17.37 8.34
N ILE A 260 15.16 -18.08 7.39
CA ILE A 260 15.07 -17.59 6.02
C ILE A 260 13.85 -16.66 5.91
N LYS A 261 14.06 -15.48 5.34
CA LYS A 261 13.04 -14.46 5.09
C LYS A 261 13.09 -13.99 3.64
N LEU A 262 11.93 -13.71 3.03
CA LEU A 262 11.90 -13.01 1.74
C LEU A 262 12.15 -11.52 2.00
N ILE A 263 13.36 -11.07 1.75
CA ILE A 263 13.80 -9.70 1.97
C ILE A 263 13.73 -8.92 0.66
N GLY A 264 12.98 -7.83 0.67
CA GLY A 264 13.12 -6.78 -0.33
C GLY A 264 14.06 -5.71 0.19
N LYS A 265 15.13 -5.42 -0.55
CA LYS A 265 16.15 -4.48 -0.13
C LYS A 265 16.41 -3.43 -1.21
N VAL A 266 16.55 -2.19 -0.78
CA VAL A 266 17.13 -1.09 -1.56
C VAL A 266 18.27 -0.46 -0.77
N TYR A 267 19.37 -0.15 -1.44
CA TYR A 267 20.58 0.35 -0.80
C TYR A 267 21.40 1.21 -1.76
N ARG A 268 22.23 2.09 -1.19
CA ARG A 268 23.18 2.90 -1.95
C ARG A 268 24.52 2.16 -2.08
N GLU A 269 25.01 2.07 -3.32
CA GLU A 269 26.30 1.49 -3.65
C GLU A 269 26.99 2.37 -4.69
N ASN A 270 28.14 2.95 -4.36
CA ASN A 270 28.93 3.83 -5.27
C ASN A 270 28.05 4.89 -5.94
N ASP A 271 27.28 5.65 -5.16
CA ASP A 271 26.33 6.69 -5.60
C ASP A 271 25.16 6.20 -6.46
N LYS A 272 25.02 4.91 -6.66
CA LYS A 272 23.87 4.31 -7.34
C LYS A 272 22.93 3.65 -6.33
N ILE A 273 21.65 3.71 -6.61
CA ILE A 273 20.65 2.96 -5.87
C ILE A 273 20.47 1.62 -6.56
N ARG A 274 20.57 0.55 -5.77
CA ARG A 274 20.30 -0.82 -6.20
C ARG A 274 19.17 -1.42 -5.38
N ALA A 275 18.45 -2.34 -5.98
CA ALA A 275 17.36 -3.04 -5.31
C ALA A 275 17.30 -4.51 -5.72
N TYR A 276 16.88 -5.36 -4.79
CA TYR A 276 16.59 -6.75 -5.07
C TYR A 276 15.50 -7.29 -4.13
N VAL A 277 14.96 -8.44 -4.50
CA VAL A 277 14.09 -9.27 -3.66
C VAL A 277 14.60 -10.69 -3.71
N ARG A 278 14.92 -11.25 -2.57
CA ARG A 278 15.36 -12.66 -2.48
C ARG A 278 15.19 -13.25 -1.08
N ALA A 279 15.21 -14.57 -1.01
CA ALA A 279 15.27 -15.27 0.28
C ALA A 279 16.66 -15.11 0.90
N GLU A 280 16.70 -14.59 2.13
CA GLU A 280 17.94 -14.37 2.87
C GLU A 280 17.89 -15.03 4.24
N SER A 281 19.06 -15.53 4.68
CA SER A 281 19.26 -15.99 6.03
C SER A 281 19.49 -14.80 6.95
N VAL A 282 18.68 -14.66 7.99
CA VAL A 282 18.78 -13.61 9.01
C VAL A 282 19.02 -14.23 10.37
N ASN A 283 19.99 -13.71 11.11
CA ASN A 283 20.31 -14.13 12.48
C ASN A 283 19.46 -13.36 13.51
N SER A 284 19.56 -13.75 14.79
CA SER A 284 18.79 -13.16 15.88
C SER A 284 19.13 -11.70 16.20
N GLU A 285 20.24 -11.18 15.70
CA GLU A 285 20.63 -9.78 15.86
C GLU A 285 19.95 -8.87 14.81
N HIS A 286 19.47 -9.46 13.71
CA HIS A 286 18.83 -8.71 12.66
C HIS A 286 17.43 -8.23 13.08
N PRO A 287 17.06 -6.94 12.91
CA PRO A 287 15.78 -6.40 13.36
C PRO A 287 14.55 -7.13 12.80
N LEU A 288 14.64 -7.71 11.61
CA LEU A 288 13.54 -8.44 10.96
C LEU A 288 13.44 -9.92 11.35
N TYR A 289 14.33 -10.44 12.19
CA TYR A 289 14.36 -11.85 12.59
C TYR A 289 13.04 -12.30 13.25
N PHE A 290 12.45 -11.46 14.09
CA PHE A 290 11.20 -11.76 14.82
C PHE A 290 9.91 -11.40 14.06
N VAL A 291 10.03 -11.02 12.79
CA VAL A 291 8.87 -10.77 11.94
C VAL A 291 8.37 -12.10 11.39
N ASP A 292 7.45 -12.74 12.11
CA ASP A 292 6.94 -14.07 11.77
C ASP A 292 5.47 -14.03 11.34
N LYS A 293 4.98 -15.13 10.79
CA LYS A 293 3.60 -15.37 10.35
C LYS A 293 3.19 -14.35 9.27
N LYS A 294 2.05 -13.69 9.46
CA LYS A 294 1.53 -12.67 8.51
C LYS A 294 2.08 -11.27 8.77
N ASN A 295 2.95 -11.10 9.78
CA ASN A 295 3.50 -9.81 10.10
C ASN A 295 4.42 -9.31 8.98
N LYS A 296 4.54 -8.01 8.93
CA LYS A 296 5.44 -7.29 8.02
C LYS A 296 6.38 -6.44 8.85
N GLY A 297 7.51 -6.08 8.28
CA GLY A 297 8.45 -5.18 8.93
C GLY A 297 9.29 -4.46 7.90
N VAL A 298 9.71 -3.27 8.25
CA VAL A 298 10.69 -2.49 7.48
C VAL A 298 11.76 -1.99 8.42
N TYR A 299 12.99 -2.08 7.98
CA TYR A 299 14.18 -1.62 8.65
C TYR A 299 14.87 -0.57 7.78
N TYR A 300 15.13 0.59 8.35
CA TYR A 300 15.82 1.71 7.73
C TYR A 300 17.17 1.88 8.38
N LYS A 301 18.23 1.89 7.59
CA LYS A 301 19.54 2.31 8.02
C LYS A 301 19.76 3.74 7.59
N THR A 302 20.09 4.61 8.54
CA THR A 302 20.26 6.04 8.28
C THR A 302 21.66 6.50 8.67
N ASP A 303 22.05 7.68 8.19
CA ASP A 303 23.37 8.27 8.48
C ASP A 303 23.42 8.93 9.87
N THR A 304 22.33 9.59 10.30
CA THR A 304 22.34 10.45 11.49
C THR A 304 21.37 10.02 12.59
N LEU A 305 20.22 9.40 12.25
CA LEU A 305 19.21 8.98 13.24
C LEU A 305 19.43 7.55 13.76
N GLY A 306 20.46 6.84 13.23
CA GLY A 306 20.67 5.43 13.55
C GLY A 306 19.67 4.52 12.82
N ASP A 307 19.55 3.32 13.34
CA ASP A 307 18.73 2.28 12.74
C ASP A 307 17.28 2.33 13.28
N ILE A 308 16.31 2.37 12.37
CA ILE A 308 14.89 2.45 12.72
C ILE A 308 14.15 1.24 12.15
N SER A 309 13.40 0.56 12.98
CA SER A 309 12.57 -0.58 12.57
C SER A 309 11.12 -0.37 12.93
N ILE A 310 10.23 -0.73 12.01
CA ILE A 310 8.79 -0.78 12.25
C ILE A 310 8.27 -2.18 11.94
N ILE A 311 7.52 -2.77 12.84
CA ILE A 311 6.98 -4.13 12.71
C ILE A 311 5.48 -4.11 13.00
N GLY A 312 4.71 -4.82 12.19
CA GLY A 312 3.25 -4.92 12.36
C GLY A 312 2.50 -4.74 11.06
N GLY A 313 1.42 -3.98 11.11
CA GLY A 313 0.63 -3.66 9.92
C GLY A 313 -0.18 -4.84 9.39
N ALA A 314 -1.39 -5.01 9.89
CA ALA A 314 -2.31 -6.04 9.42
C ALA A 314 -2.62 -5.90 7.92
N SER A 315 -3.02 -7.00 7.29
CA SER A 315 -3.50 -7.06 5.91
C SER A 315 -5.03 -7.16 5.89
N GLY A 316 -5.63 -6.74 4.79
CA GLY A 316 -7.07 -6.80 4.56
C GLY A 316 -7.67 -5.45 4.19
N THR A 317 -8.92 -5.46 3.77
CA THR A 317 -9.61 -4.28 3.22
C THR A 317 -9.78 -3.16 4.25
N ILE A 318 -10.14 -3.50 5.50
CA ILE A 318 -10.29 -2.52 6.57
C ILE A 318 -8.95 -1.87 6.94
N ASN A 319 -7.86 -2.63 6.89
CA ASN A 319 -6.52 -2.16 7.20
C ASN A 319 -5.98 -1.23 6.11
N ALA A 320 -6.28 -1.54 4.85
CA ALA A 320 -6.02 -0.65 3.72
C ALA A 320 -6.84 0.64 3.85
N ALA A 321 -8.14 0.54 4.15
CA ALA A 321 -9.00 1.70 4.41
C ALA A 321 -8.48 2.58 5.56
N ALA A 322 -7.97 1.98 6.64
CA ALA A 322 -7.36 2.72 7.74
C ALA A 322 -6.09 3.49 7.31
N SER A 323 -5.29 2.91 6.40
CA SER A 323 -4.14 3.61 5.83
C SER A 323 -4.57 4.79 4.95
N ILE A 324 -5.61 4.62 4.13
CA ILE A 324 -6.21 5.71 3.33
C ILE A 324 -6.69 6.84 4.27
N LEU A 325 -7.42 6.50 5.33
CA LEU A 325 -7.89 7.50 6.30
C LEU A 325 -6.72 8.22 6.99
N ARG A 326 -5.65 7.51 7.35
CA ARG A 326 -4.43 8.10 7.90
C ARG A 326 -3.82 9.12 6.94
N ASP A 327 -3.73 8.79 5.66
CA ASP A 327 -3.17 9.69 4.66
C ASP A 327 -4.04 10.94 4.47
N ILE A 328 -5.38 10.80 4.49
CA ILE A 328 -6.31 11.94 4.47
C ILE A 328 -6.10 12.84 5.69
N ILE A 329 -5.95 12.27 6.88
CA ILE A 329 -5.68 13.02 8.11
C ILE A 329 -4.35 13.77 7.99
N ASN A 330 -3.29 13.10 7.54
CA ASN A 330 -1.96 13.70 7.41
C ASN A 330 -1.93 14.84 6.38
N ILE A 331 -2.60 14.69 5.24
CA ILE A 331 -2.74 15.77 4.23
C ILE A 331 -3.38 17.02 4.82
N ASN A 332 -4.29 16.86 5.77
CA ASN A 332 -5.01 17.98 6.37
C ASN A 332 -4.25 18.66 7.52
N ILE A 333 -3.26 17.97 8.10
CA ILE A 333 -2.46 18.49 9.23
C ILE A 333 -1.14 19.12 8.74
N LEU A 334 -0.57 18.58 7.69
CA LEU A 334 0.71 18.99 7.07
C LEU A 334 0.50 19.91 5.88
#